data_68f3597a7b0d3d492bf5894cd2d21b30
#
_entry.id   68f3597a7b0d3d492bf5894cd2d21b30
#
_cell.length_a   1.000
_cell.length_b   1.000
_cell.length_c   1.000
_cell.angle_alpha   90.00
_cell.angle_beta   90.00
_cell.angle_gamma   90.00
#
_symmetry.space_group_name_H-M   'P 1'
#
loop_
_entity.id
_entity.type
_entity.pdbx_description
1 polymer ?
#
loop_
_entity_poly.entity_id
_entity_poly.type
_entity_poly.pdbx_seq_one_letter_code
_entity_poly.pdbx_strand_id
1 'polypeptide(L)'
;MSAHRRGRDEPVREVMALLGDRWTTLILLVLATGELRHAELKRVLTEISFEQAISQRVLTLKLRRLERDGFVARNVTRDVPPKVSYRLTSSGAALHVQAREMINWVKRSSAEIEVARALFDTA
;
A
#
# COMPACT_ATOMS: atom_id res chain seq x y z
N MET A 1 28.32 11.74 -10.24
CA MET A 1 27.22 12.02 -11.06
C MET A 1 26.15 10.94 -11.14
N SER A 2 26.48 9.67 -11.37
CA SER A 2 25.46 8.61 -11.32
C SER A 2 24.82 8.53 -9.95
N ALA A 3 25.57 8.75 -8.87
CA ALA A 3 25.05 8.77 -7.51
C ALA A 3 24.04 9.92 -7.30
N HIS A 4 24.25 11.06 -7.94
CA HIS A 4 23.36 12.20 -7.87
C HIS A 4 22.04 11.95 -8.60
N ARG A 5 22.09 11.33 -9.77
CA ARG A 5 20.91 10.90 -10.51
C ARG A 5 20.13 9.82 -9.75
N ARG A 6 20.89 8.88 -9.19
CA ARG A 6 20.28 7.79 -8.41
C ARG A 6 19.48 8.34 -7.24
N GLY A 7 20.00 9.36 -6.55
CA GLY A 7 19.29 10.00 -5.46
C GLY A 7 18.02 10.74 -5.89
N ARG A 8 17.96 11.25 -7.13
CA ARG A 8 16.78 11.93 -7.68
C ARG A 8 15.72 10.96 -8.17
N ASP A 9 16.15 9.89 -8.85
CA ASP A 9 15.23 8.95 -9.50
C ASP A 9 14.76 7.85 -8.56
N GLU A 10 15.50 7.62 -7.48
CA GLU A 10 15.19 6.56 -6.54
C GLU A 10 13.79 6.67 -5.93
N PRO A 11 13.35 7.86 -5.42
CA PRO A 11 11.98 7.97 -4.91
C PRO A 11 10.92 7.67 -5.96
N VAL A 12 11.10 8.08 -7.20
CA VAL A 12 10.14 7.80 -8.27
C VAL A 12 9.98 6.29 -8.48
N ARG A 13 11.09 5.58 -8.60
CA ARG A 13 11.06 4.13 -8.82
C ARG A 13 10.49 3.40 -7.62
N GLU A 14 10.87 3.80 -6.41
CA GLU A 14 10.39 3.16 -5.19
C GLU A 14 8.90 3.36 -4.98
N VAL A 15 8.38 4.57 -5.20
CA VAL A 15 6.95 4.85 -5.05
C VAL A 15 6.13 4.11 -6.11
N MET A 16 6.62 4.05 -7.35
CA MET A 16 5.95 3.25 -8.38
C MET A 16 5.88 1.77 -7.99
N ALA A 17 6.95 1.25 -7.40
CA ALA A 17 6.97 -0.12 -6.89
C ALA A 17 5.97 -0.32 -5.74
N LEU A 18 5.82 0.67 -4.87
CA LEU A 18 4.83 0.64 -3.79
C LEU A 18 3.40 0.55 -4.34
N LEU A 19 3.10 1.33 -5.37
CA LEU A 19 1.78 1.31 -6.00
C LEU A 19 1.49 -0.03 -6.68
N GLY A 20 2.52 -0.75 -7.10
CA GLY A 20 2.38 -2.08 -7.67
C GLY A 20 2.32 -3.20 -6.63
N ASP A 21 2.61 -2.91 -5.37
CA ASP A 21 2.57 -3.90 -4.31
C ASP A 21 1.16 -4.01 -3.73
N ARG A 22 0.56 -5.18 -3.84
CA ARG A 22 -0.82 -5.40 -3.43
C ARG A 22 -1.05 -5.12 -1.94
N TRP A 23 -0.17 -5.60 -1.07
CA TRP A 23 -0.32 -5.37 0.37
C TRP A 23 -0.23 -3.90 0.72
N THR A 24 0.70 -3.17 0.10
CA THR A 24 0.84 -1.73 0.30
C THR A 24 -0.43 -0.99 -0.12
N THR A 25 -0.97 -1.35 -1.28
CA THR A 25 -2.21 -0.76 -1.78
C THR A 25 -3.37 -1.01 -0.83
N LEU A 26 -3.50 -2.24 -0.32
CA LEU A 26 -4.55 -2.59 0.66
C LEU A 26 -4.37 -1.84 1.98
N ILE A 27 -3.14 -1.68 2.45
CA ILE A 27 -2.84 -0.91 3.66
C ILE A 27 -3.31 0.53 3.50
N LEU A 28 -3.01 1.15 2.37
CA LEU A 28 -3.45 2.52 2.09
C LEU A 28 -4.98 2.62 2.09
N LEU A 29 -5.65 1.68 1.44
CA LEU A 29 -7.12 1.64 1.38
C LEU A 29 -7.74 1.53 2.78
N VAL A 30 -7.21 0.66 3.60
CA VAL A 30 -7.74 0.43 4.95
C VAL A 30 -7.47 1.63 5.85
N LEU A 31 -6.25 2.16 5.85
CA LEU A 31 -5.89 3.33 6.67
C LEU A 31 -6.61 4.62 6.22
N ALA A 32 -7.10 4.66 4.99
CA ALA A 32 -7.91 5.78 4.54
C ALA A 32 -9.24 5.88 5.30
N THR A 33 -9.68 4.82 5.95
CA THR A 33 -10.91 4.82 6.76
C THR A 33 -10.69 5.38 8.15
N GLY A 34 -9.45 5.47 8.61
CA GLY A 34 -9.11 6.02 9.92
C GLY A 34 -7.86 5.40 10.53
N GLU A 35 -7.48 5.91 11.68
CA GLU A 35 -6.33 5.40 12.43
C GLU A 35 -6.64 4.01 13.00
N LEU A 36 -5.71 3.08 12.86
CA LEU A 36 -5.85 1.71 13.34
C LEU A 36 -4.60 1.26 14.08
N ARG A 37 -4.79 0.39 15.08
CA ARG A 37 -3.69 -0.30 15.73
C ARG A 37 -3.16 -1.41 14.83
N HIS A 38 -1.93 -1.82 15.07
CA HIS A 38 -1.28 -2.87 14.27
C HIS A 38 -2.13 -4.15 14.19
N ALA A 39 -2.65 -4.60 15.33
CA ALA A 39 -3.47 -5.82 15.39
C ALA A 39 -4.79 -5.67 14.62
N GLU A 40 -5.42 -4.51 14.72
CA GLU A 40 -6.66 -4.22 14.00
C GLU A 40 -6.42 -4.20 12.50
N LEU A 41 -5.34 -3.52 12.08
CA LEU A 41 -4.96 -3.44 10.68
C LEU A 41 -4.68 -4.84 10.11
N LYS A 42 -3.93 -5.64 10.83
CA LYS A 42 -3.64 -7.03 10.43
C LYS A 42 -4.91 -7.84 10.23
N ARG A 43 -5.86 -7.72 11.19
CA ARG A 43 -7.12 -8.43 11.12
C ARG A 43 -7.94 -8.02 9.91
N VAL A 44 -8.09 -6.71 9.67
CA VAL A 44 -8.86 -6.20 8.53
C VAL A 44 -8.21 -6.65 7.22
N LEU A 45 -6.90 -6.54 7.10
CA LEU A 45 -6.20 -6.99 5.89
C LEU A 45 -6.42 -8.47 5.62
N THR A 46 -6.43 -9.30 6.65
CA THR A 46 -6.69 -10.73 6.53
C THR A 46 -8.12 -10.99 6.05
N GLU A 47 -9.09 -10.23 6.56
CA GLU A 47 -10.50 -10.38 6.18
C GLU A 47 -10.79 -9.97 4.74
N ILE A 48 -10.14 -8.92 4.24
CA ILE A 48 -10.40 -8.41 2.89
C ILE A 48 -9.54 -9.06 1.81
N SER A 49 -8.52 -9.81 2.20
CA SER A 49 -7.66 -10.51 1.25
C SER A 49 -8.25 -11.88 0.93
N PHE A 50 -8.35 -12.20 -0.36
CA PHE A 50 -8.78 -13.52 -0.81
C PHE A 50 -7.65 -14.55 -0.79
N GLU A 51 -6.47 -14.12 -0.41
CA GLU A 51 -5.30 -14.97 -0.39
C GLU A 51 -4.82 -15.21 1.03
N GLN A 52 -3.56 -15.54 1.18
CA GLN A 52 -2.97 -15.81 2.48
C GLN A 52 -3.03 -14.60 3.40
N ALA A 53 -3.15 -14.86 4.70
CA ALA A 53 -3.04 -13.81 5.70
C ALA A 53 -1.62 -13.20 5.66
N ILE A 54 -1.56 -11.88 5.85
CA ILE A 54 -0.27 -11.22 5.96
C ILE A 54 0.37 -11.55 7.30
N SER A 55 1.64 -11.89 7.30
CA SER A 55 2.37 -12.12 8.55
C SER A 55 2.62 -10.80 9.26
N GLN A 56 2.79 -10.87 10.58
CA GLN A 56 3.12 -9.70 11.39
C GLN A 56 4.43 -9.05 10.92
N ARG A 57 5.40 -9.87 10.56
CA ARG A 57 6.69 -9.40 10.07
C ARG A 57 6.55 -8.62 8.76
N VAL A 58 5.83 -9.17 7.80
CA VAL A 58 5.63 -8.52 6.50
C VAL A 58 4.86 -7.22 6.67
N LEU A 59 3.80 -7.22 7.47
CA LEU A 59 3.04 -6.01 7.74
C LEU A 59 3.93 -4.92 8.35
N THR A 60 4.73 -5.28 9.35
CA THR A 60 5.64 -4.33 10.00
C THR A 60 6.63 -3.74 9.00
N LEU A 61 7.20 -4.57 8.12
CA LEU A 61 8.13 -4.08 7.09
C LEU A 61 7.45 -3.11 6.12
N LYS A 62 6.23 -3.43 5.67
CA LYS A 62 5.47 -2.56 4.78
C LYS A 62 5.14 -1.22 5.44
N LEU A 63 4.69 -1.26 6.69
CA LEU A 63 4.37 -0.06 7.45
C LEU A 63 5.61 0.82 7.69
N ARG A 64 6.76 0.22 8.02
CA ARG A 64 8.00 0.97 8.19
C ARG A 64 8.42 1.68 6.92
N ARG A 65 8.23 1.03 5.79
CA ARG A 65 8.56 1.61 4.49
C ARG A 65 7.68 2.81 4.18
N LEU A 66 6.38 2.68 4.43
CA LEU A 66 5.44 3.78 4.27
C LEU A 66 5.70 4.92 5.24
N GLU A 67 6.09 4.61 6.46
CA GLU A 67 6.46 5.61 7.47
C GLU A 67 7.73 6.35 7.06
N ARG A 68 8.73 5.64 6.60
CA ARG A 68 10.00 6.23 6.13
C ARG A 68 9.78 7.23 5.01
N ASP A 69 8.87 6.90 4.09
CA ASP A 69 8.58 7.75 2.93
C ASP A 69 7.54 8.85 3.24
N GLY A 70 7.08 8.92 4.48
CA GLY A 70 6.20 9.99 4.92
C GLY A 70 4.72 9.79 4.60
N PHE A 71 4.31 8.60 4.17
CA PHE A 71 2.93 8.30 3.83
C PHE A 71 2.09 7.85 5.02
N VAL A 72 2.73 7.33 6.04
CA VAL A 72 2.08 6.82 7.24
C VAL A 72 2.76 7.43 8.46
N ALA A 73 1.96 7.83 9.44
CA ALA A 73 2.45 8.27 10.74
C ALA A 73 2.19 7.18 11.77
N ARG A 74 3.20 6.92 12.58
CA ARG A 74 3.13 5.95 13.68
C ARG A 74 2.94 6.72 14.98
N ASN A 75 1.93 6.37 15.73
CA ASN A 75 1.63 6.97 17.03
C ASN A 75 1.84 5.93 18.13
N VAL A 76 2.63 6.29 19.14
CA VAL A 76 2.89 5.45 20.30
C VAL A 76 2.40 6.17 21.54
N THR A 77 1.51 5.54 22.30
CA THR A 77 0.99 6.11 23.52
C THR A 77 1.99 5.99 24.65
N ARG A 78 1.74 6.75 25.74
CA ARG A 78 2.56 6.67 26.96
C ARG A 78 2.10 5.57 27.91
N ASP A 79 1.11 4.79 27.52
CA ASP A 79 0.58 3.70 28.33
C ASP A 79 1.63 2.60 28.56
N VAL A 80 1.41 1.79 29.58
CA VAL A 80 2.26 0.61 29.86
C VAL A 80 1.38 -0.62 29.86
N PRO A 81 1.51 -1.51 28.85
CA PRO A 81 2.39 -1.42 27.68
C PRO A 81 1.92 -0.34 26.69
N PRO A 82 2.85 0.23 25.89
CA PRO A 82 2.48 1.26 24.94
C PRO A 82 1.61 0.69 23.82
N LYS A 83 0.67 1.51 23.36
CA LYS A 83 -0.19 1.17 22.23
C LYS A 83 0.33 1.86 20.98
N VAL A 84 0.43 1.11 19.90
CA VAL A 84 0.94 1.61 18.62
C VAL A 84 -0.19 1.62 17.61
N SER A 85 -0.39 2.77 16.98
CA SER A 85 -1.38 2.94 15.93
C SER A 85 -0.75 3.62 14.72
N TYR A 86 -1.42 3.50 13.59
CA TYR A 86 -0.97 4.02 12.30
C TYR A 86 -2.09 4.80 11.63
N ARG A 87 -1.73 5.90 10.98
CA ARG A 87 -2.67 6.70 10.20
C ARG A 87 -2.00 7.20 8.94
N LEU A 88 -2.78 7.53 7.93
CA LEU A 88 -2.25 8.20 6.76
C LEU A 88 -1.88 9.64 7.09
N THR A 89 -0.76 10.09 6.56
CA THR A 89 -0.42 11.51 6.50
C THR A 89 -1.19 12.15 5.34
N SER A 90 -1.12 13.47 5.19
CA SER A 90 -1.69 14.12 4.01
C SER A 90 -1.07 13.60 2.71
N SER A 91 0.24 13.32 2.73
CA SER A 91 0.94 12.70 1.61
C SER A 91 0.45 11.28 1.35
N GLY A 92 0.20 10.50 2.41
CA GLY A 92 -0.36 9.16 2.31
C GLY A 92 -1.77 9.16 1.75
N ALA A 93 -2.59 10.14 2.15
CA ALA A 93 -3.93 10.30 1.61
C ALA A 93 -3.90 10.60 0.11
N ALA A 94 -2.95 11.43 -0.33
CA ALA A 94 -2.75 11.72 -1.75
C ALA A 94 -2.32 10.48 -2.53
N LEU A 95 -1.40 9.69 -1.96
CA LEU A 95 -0.98 8.43 -2.57
C LEU A 95 -2.14 7.43 -2.67
N HIS A 96 -2.99 7.38 -1.65
CA HIS A 96 -4.20 6.55 -1.65
C HIS A 96 -5.12 6.91 -2.82
N VAL A 97 -5.30 8.19 -3.10
CA VAL A 97 -6.11 8.63 -4.23
C VAL A 97 -5.55 8.08 -5.55
N GLN A 98 -4.23 8.14 -5.73
CA GLN A 98 -3.59 7.59 -6.93
C GLN A 98 -3.80 6.09 -7.04
N ALA A 99 -3.65 5.37 -5.93
CA ALA A 99 -3.88 3.92 -5.90
C ALA A 99 -5.32 3.57 -6.29
N ARG A 100 -6.30 4.31 -5.76
CA ARG A 100 -7.71 4.11 -6.11
C ARG A 100 -7.98 4.35 -7.58
N GLU A 101 -7.43 5.41 -8.14
CA GLU A 101 -7.62 5.72 -9.55
C GLU A 101 -7.04 4.62 -10.44
N MET A 102 -5.88 4.10 -10.09
CA MET A 102 -5.25 2.99 -10.80
C MET A 102 -6.14 1.75 -10.76
N ILE A 103 -6.62 1.38 -9.57
CA ILE A 103 -7.50 0.23 -9.39
C ILE A 103 -8.79 0.40 -10.20
N ASN A 104 -9.40 1.56 -10.13
CA ASN A 104 -10.63 1.84 -10.87
C ASN A 104 -10.43 1.76 -12.37
N TRP A 105 -9.30 2.25 -12.87
CA TRP A 105 -8.97 2.13 -14.28
C TRP A 105 -8.84 0.67 -14.71
N VAL A 106 -8.13 -0.14 -13.92
CA VAL A 106 -7.97 -1.57 -14.19
C VAL A 106 -9.33 -2.26 -14.21
N LYS A 107 -10.20 -1.95 -13.24
CA LYS A 107 -11.56 -2.52 -13.18
C LYS A 107 -12.36 -2.18 -14.42
N ARG A 108 -12.32 -0.92 -14.87
CA ARG A 108 -13.03 -0.50 -16.08
C ARG A 108 -12.47 -1.15 -17.34
N SER A 109 -11.19 -1.50 -17.34
CA SER A 109 -10.50 -2.07 -18.49
C SER A 109 -10.43 -3.59 -18.45
N SER A 110 -10.97 -4.23 -17.42
CA SER A 110 -10.84 -5.68 -17.22
C SER A 110 -11.39 -6.49 -18.39
N ALA A 111 -12.55 -6.11 -18.91
CA ALA A 111 -13.16 -6.83 -20.04
C ALA A 111 -12.29 -6.74 -21.29
N GLU A 112 -11.74 -5.57 -21.60
CA GLU A 112 -10.81 -5.37 -22.71
C GLU A 112 -9.55 -6.21 -22.55
N ILE A 113 -9.00 -6.22 -21.35
CA ILE A 113 -7.79 -6.98 -21.06
C ILE A 113 -8.05 -8.47 -21.24
N GLU A 114 -9.18 -8.97 -20.76
CA GLU A 114 -9.54 -10.38 -20.90
C GLU A 114 -9.75 -10.76 -22.35
N VAL A 115 -10.39 -9.91 -23.16
CA VAL A 115 -10.54 -10.14 -24.59
C VAL A 115 -9.18 -10.21 -25.28
N ALA A 116 -8.28 -9.28 -24.96
CA ALA A 116 -6.94 -9.26 -25.53
C ALA A 116 -6.17 -10.54 -25.18
N ARG A 117 -6.27 -11.01 -23.95
CA ARG A 117 -5.63 -12.25 -23.51
C ARG A 117 -6.19 -13.46 -24.25
N ALA A 118 -7.52 -13.53 -24.37
CA ALA A 118 -8.17 -14.64 -25.07
C ALA A 118 -7.75 -14.69 -26.54
N LEU A 119 -7.68 -13.56 -27.23
CA LEU A 119 -7.24 -13.49 -28.62
C LEU A 119 -5.79 -13.94 -28.78
N PHE A 120 -4.93 -13.54 -27.87
CA PHE A 120 -3.52 -13.95 -27.89
C PHE A 120 -3.38 -15.46 -27.66
N ASP A 121 -4.09 -16.00 -26.69
CA ASP A 121 -3.99 -17.41 -26.30
C ASP A 121 -4.56 -18.36 -27.35
N THR A 122 -5.47 -17.88 -28.20
CA THR A 122 -6.07 -18.70 -29.28
C THR A 122 -5.38 -18.55 -30.63
N ALA A 123 -4.43 -17.64 -30.73
CA ALA A 123 -3.72 -17.37 -31.99
C ALA A 123 -2.65 -18.44 -32.34
#